data_b735d48e310ae2bfd922ad96f971f3e2
#
_entry.id   b735d48e310ae2bfd922ad96f971f3e2
#
_cell.length_a   1.000
_cell.length_b   1.000
_cell.length_c   1.000
_cell.angle_alpha   90.00
_cell.angle_beta   90.00
_cell.angle_gamma   90.00
#
_symmetry.space_group_name_H-M   'P 1'
#
loop_
_entity.id
_entity.type
_entity.pdbx_description
1 polymer ?
#
loop_
_entity_poly.entity_id
_entity_poly.type
_entity_poly.pdbx_seq_one_letter_code
_entity_poly.pdbx_strand_id
1 'polypeptide(L)'
;MNRKNLILTVITVFTLVSGRAQSNLLNAKTPSEIGVKTAEQEAANRDRPLPYAYVDDRDMMWSSVVWEYIDLNERLNLKYYYPIHENSTSESRKSLFSTLLSGIMKEEGEEGQITEVYDDTYFTTKLTKKEIEAKLFRIDTTDAGKDELNAGNTNIEEYITRTEINPGDIVGYKIKGVWYLDKRQGEMKFRLLGIAPVSPDVQTKGRSDIEVLDEKLALFWVWYPGARQVLYDMKVFNPENSSRPISFDHLLNAKHFNSNIYREENLYGNRDVSDYVKGNALFQVLESNRIKEAIRNKELDIWNY
;
A
#
# COMPACT_ATOMS: atom_id res chain seq x y z
N MET A 1 -27.86 47.15 33.51
CA MET A 1 -26.50 46.72 33.19
C MET A 1 -25.83 47.87 32.43
N ASN A 2 -24.77 48.46 32.98
CA ASN A 2 -24.15 49.66 32.40
C ASN A 2 -23.43 49.31 31.08
N ARG A 3 -23.62 50.18 30.04
CA ARG A 3 -22.98 49.99 28.71
C ARG A 3 -21.48 49.70 28.78
N LYS A 4 -20.77 50.25 29.77
CA LYS A 4 -19.35 50.01 30.02
C LYS A 4 -19.07 48.56 30.43
N ASN A 5 -19.95 47.93 31.23
CA ASN A 5 -19.81 46.56 31.65
C ASN A 5 -20.13 45.58 30.53
N LEU A 6 -21.06 45.94 29.64
CA LEU A 6 -21.37 45.12 28.44
C LEU A 6 -20.20 45.11 27.46
N ILE A 7 -19.56 46.28 27.23
CA ILE A 7 -18.38 46.34 26.34
C ILE A 7 -17.20 45.58 26.94
N LEU A 8 -16.99 45.66 28.27
CA LEU A 8 -15.93 44.91 28.95
C LEU A 8 -16.17 43.40 28.85
N THR A 9 -17.41 42.95 29.00
CA THR A 9 -17.77 41.52 28.89
C THR A 9 -17.60 41.01 27.44
N VAL A 10 -17.95 41.83 26.41
CA VAL A 10 -17.72 41.45 25.01
C VAL A 10 -16.24 41.38 24.67
N ILE A 11 -15.42 42.31 25.19
CA ILE A 11 -13.96 42.27 24.99
C ILE A 11 -13.35 41.03 25.69
N THR A 12 -13.81 40.69 26.89
CA THR A 12 -13.31 39.53 27.63
C THR A 12 -13.71 38.21 26.96
N VAL A 13 -14.90 38.14 26.34
CA VAL A 13 -15.32 36.95 25.56
C VAL A 13 -14.52 36.85 24.26
N PHE A 14 -14.17 37.99 23.62
CA PHE A 14 -13.35 37.97 22.40
C PHE A 14 -11.87 37.58 22.66
N THR A 15 -11.34 37.83 23.85
CA THR A 15 -9.97 37.44 24.20
C THR A 15 -9.83 36.00 24.65
N LEU A 16 -10.96 35.30 24.93
CA LEU A 16 -10.98 33.88 25.29
C LEU A 16 -11.01 32.93 24.07
N VAL A 17 -11.24 33.44 22.88
CA VAL A 17 -11.00 32.72 21.63
C VAL A 17 -9.53 32.88 21.24
N SER A 18 -8.64 32.47 22.14
CA SER A 18 -7.26 32.22 21.76
C SER A 18 -7.30 30.99 20.83
N GLY A 19 -7.28 31.24 19.53
CA GLY A 19 -7.14 30.18 18.56
C GLY A 19 -5.91 29.37 18.94
N ARG A 20 -6.10 28.16 19.42
CA ARG A 20 -5.01 27.21 19.60
C ARG A 20 -4.55 26.86 18.20
N ALA A 21 -3.56 27.58 17.70
CA ALA A 21 -2.91 27.23 16.46
C ALA A 21 -2.31 25.84 16.62
N GLN A 22 -2.41 25.04 15.58
CA GLN A 22 -1.75 23.72 15.52
C GLN A 22 -0.31 23.88 16.00
N SER A 23 0.06 23.16 17.07
CA SER A 23 1.40 23.19 17.57
C SER A 23 2.28 22.39 16.60
N ASN A 24 3.08 23.10 15.81
CA ASN A 24 4.12 22.45 15.03
C ASN A 24 5.32 22.11 15.93
N LEU A 25 6.28 21.37 15.40
CA LEU A 25 7.48 20.96 16.14
C LEU A 25 8.21 22.14 16.83
N LEU A 26 8.16 23.34 16.25
CA LEU A 26 8.85 24.53 16.76
C LEU A 26 8.10 25.23 17.89
N ASN A 27 6.76 25.07 17.95
CA ASN A 27 5.89 25.77 18.89
C ASN A 27 5.32 24.86 19.99
N ALA A 28 5.53 23.55 19.89
CA ALA A 28 5.07 22.57 20.87
C ALA A 28 5.86 22.72 22.18
N LYS A 29 5.13 22.78 23.30
CA LYS A 29 5.72 22.81 24.64
C LYS A 29 5.99 21.41 25.18
N THR A 30 5.21 20.43 24.73
CA THR A 30 5.34 19.03 25.08
C THR A 30 5.33 18.16 23.84
N PRO A 31 6.03 17.02 23.83
CA PRO A 31 6.02 16.12 22.66
C PRO A 31 4.63 15.67 22.23
N SER A 32 3.67 15.56 23.17
CA SER A 32 2.29 15.16 22.90
C SER A 32 1.47 16.20 22.15
N GLU A 33 1.91 17.45 22.08
CA GLU A 33 1.23 18.52 21.35
C GLU A 33 1.60 18.54 19.87
N ILE A 34 2.68 17.83 19.49
CA ILE A 34 3.19 17.83 18.11
C ILE A 34 2.16 17.13 17.19
N GLY A 35 1.70 17.85 16.17
CA GLY A 35 0.78 17.30 15.17
C GLY A 35 -0.68 17.24 15.59
N VAL A 36 -1.02 17.56 16.84
CA VAL A 36 -2.42 17.60 17.29
C VAL A 36 -3.15 18.74 16.59
N LYS A 37 -4.19 18.39 15.84
CA LYS A 37 -5.07 19.36 15.19
C LYS A 37 -6.06 19.94 16.20
N THR A 38 -6.40 21.22 16.04
CA THR A 38 -7.51 21.80 16.81
C THR A 38 -8.86 21.32 16.26
N ALA A 39 -9.91 21.36 17.09
CA ALA A 39 -11.27 20.99 16.67
C ALA A 39 -11.74 21.80 15.44
N GLU A 40 -11.33 23.07 15.32
CA GLU A 40 -11.63 23.91 14.15
C GLU A 40 -10.88 23.46 12.90
N GLN A 41 -9.63 23.04 13.06
CA GLN A 41 -8.83 22.46 11.97
C GLN A 41 -9.36 21.10 11.54
N GLU A 42 -9.84 20.28 12.48
CA GLU A 42 -10.49 19.01 12.16
C GLU A 42 -11.82 19.23 11.43
N ALA A 43 -12.65 20.15 11.89
CA ALA A 43 -13.91 20.51 11.24
C ALA A 43 -13.71 21.11 9.83
N ALA A 44 -12.64 21.87 9.63
CA ALA A 44 -12.25 22.42 8.34
C ALA A 44 -11.48 21.43 7.47
N ASN A 45 -11.05 20.31 8.06
CA ASN A 45 -10.22 19.33 7.37
C ASN A 45 -11.03 18.58 6.32
N ARG A 46 -10.77 18.90 5.06
CA ARG A 46 -11.31 18.18 3.90
C ARG A 46 -10.29 17.18 3.35
N ASP A 47 -9.33 16.80 4.19
CA ASP A 47 -8.25 15.91 3.85
C ASP A 47 -8.79 14.47 3.69
N ARG A 48 -9.04 14.07 2.46
CA ARG A 48 -9.56 12.76 2.06
C ARG A 48 -9.01 12.37 0.69
N PRO A 49 -8.99 11.07 0.36
CA PRO A 49 -8.56 10.64 -0.97
C PRO A 49 -9.36 11.35 -2.06
N LEU A 50 -8.65 11.91 -3.04
CA LEU A 50 -9.33 12.52 -4.19
C LEU A 50 -10.13 11.46 -4.93
N PRO A 51 -11.44 11.70 -5.21
CA PRO A 51 -12.24 10.75 -5.96
C PRO A 51 -11.66 10.58 -7.37
N TYR A 52 -11.75 9.36 -7.89
CA TYR A 52 -11.44 9.14 -9.30
C TYR A 52 -12.45 9.88 -10.18
N ALA A 53 -11.94 10.51 -11.23
CA ALA A 53 -12.81 11.06 -12.26
C ALA A 53 -13.61 9.92 -12.91
N TYR A 54 -14.90 10.14 -13.09
CA TYR A 54 -15.74 9.23 -13.86
C TYR A 54 -15.37 9.33 -15.34
N VAL A 55 -15.16 8.19 -15.96
CA VAL A 55 -14.90 8.05 -17.39
C VAL A 55 -15.98 7.15 -17.95
N ASP A 56 -16.74 7.65 -18.90
CA ASP A 56 -17.76 6.88 -19.63
C ASP A 56 -17.07 5.97 -20.65
N ASP A 57 -17.61 4.79 -20.89
CA ASP A 57 -17.05 3.81 -21.86
C ASP A 57 -16.87 4.41 -23.26
N ARG A 58 -17.77 5.30 -23.67
CA ARG A 58 -17.69 6.03 -24.95
C ARG A 58 -16.55 7.06 -25.01
N ASP A 59 -16.04 7.51 -23.86
CA ASP A 59 -14.97 8.49 -23.76
C ASP A 59 -13.58 7.81 -23.63
N MET A 60 -13.57 6.50 -23.41
CA MET A 60 -12.36 5.68 -23.37
C MET A 60 -11.96 5.24 -24.78
N MET A 61 -11.06 5.96 -25.41
CA MET A 61 -10.62 5.66 -26.78
C MET A 61 -9.73 4.44 -26.88
N TRP A 62 -8.92 4.20 -25.88
CA TRP A 62 -7.99 3.09 -25.81
C TRP A 62 -7.71 2.74 -24.35
N SER A 63 -7.51 1.47 -24.08
CA SER A 63 -7.04 1.00 -22.78
C SER A 63 -6.17 -0.23 -22.91
N SER A 64 -5.27 -0.42 -21.95
CA SER A 64 -4.46 -1.64 -21.81
C SER A 64 -4.25 -1.94 -20.34
N VAL A 65 -4.50 -3.19 -19.96
CA VAL A 65 -4.21 -3.69 -18.62
C VAL A 65 -2.76 -4.14 -18.57
N VAL A 66 -2.05 -3.67 -17.55
CA VAL A 66 -0.65 -4.05 -17.31
C VAL A 66 -0.46 -4.53 -15.88
N TRP A 67 0.48 -5.46 -15.71
CA TRP A 67 0.96 -5.91 -14.42
C TRP A 67 2.42 -5.53 -14.28
N GLU A 68 2.73 -4.83 -13.22
CA GLU A 68 4.06 -4.29 -12.97
C GLU A 68 4.61 -4.83 -11.66
N TYR A 69 5.91 -4.98 -11.57
CA TYR A 69 6.64 -5.35 -10.37
C TYR A 69 7.47 -4.16 -9.88
N ILE A 70 7.27 -3.78 -8.64
CA ILE A 70 8.00 -2.73 -7.92
C ILE A 70 9.04 -3.43 -7.07
N ASP A 71 10.32 -3.28 -7.41
CA ASP A 71 11.44 -3.82 -6.64
C ASP A 71 11.79 -2.87 -5.49
N LEU A 72 11.75 -3.35 -4.25
CA LEU A 72 12.05 -2.56 -3.07
C LEU A 72 13.56 -2.32 -2.85
N ASN A 73 14.43 -3.02 -3.59
CA ASN A 73 15.86 -2.73 -3.55
C ASN A 73 16.22 -1.42 -4.28
N GLU A 74 15.33 -0.90 -5.10
CA GLU A 74 15.57 0.36 -5.79
C GLU A 74 15.37 1.56 -4.86
N ARG A 75 16.30 2.52 -4.92
CA ARG A 75 16.31 3.70 -4.04
C ARG A 75 15.00 4.50 -4.04
N LEU A 76 14.35 4.64 -5.20
CA LEU A 76 13.10 5.37 -5.34
C LEU A 76 11.96 4.68 -4.57
N ASN A 77 12.01 3.35 -4.47
CA ASN A 77 10.97 2.51 -3.89
C ASN A 77 11.13 2.28 -2.38
N LEU A 78 12.28 2.64 -1.78
CA LEU A 78 12.55 2.43 -0.35
C LEU A 78 11.51 3.05 0.59
N LYS A 79 10.80 4.07 0.16
CA LYS A 79 9.71 4.70 0.92
C LYS A 79 8.50 3.79 1.15
N TYR A 80 8.35 2.74 0.36
CA TYR A 80 7.31 1.72 0.54
C TYR A 80 7.75 0.60 1.48
N TYR A 81 9.07 0.47 1.68
CA TYR A 81 9.67 -0.56 2.51
C TYR A 81 9.84 -0.13 3.97
N TYR A 82 10.33 1.09 4.20
CA TYR A 82 10.61 1.59 5.55
C TYR A 82 9.42 2.34 6.17
N PRO A 83 9.26 2.24 7.52
CA PRO A 83 10.10 1.57 8.50
C PRO A 83 9.82 0.07 8.59
N ILE A 84 10.86 -0.75 8.81
CA ILE A 84 10.74 -2.19 9.04
C ILE A 84 10.24 -2.46 10.46
N HIS A 85 10.79 -1.72 11.43
CA HIS A 85 10.42 -1.82 12.84
C HIS A 85 9.57 -0.61 13.24
N GLU A 86 8.32 -0.87 13.60
CA GLU A 86 7.37 0.18 14.00
C GLU A 86 7.83 0.96 15.24
N ASN A 87 8.55 0.30 16.15
CA ASN A 87 9.05 0.90 17.39
C ASN A 87 10.24 1.86 17.20
N SER A 88 10.85 1.92 16.03
CA SER A 88 12.03 2.75 15.76
C SER A 88 11.68 4.17 15.28
N THR A 89 10.40 4.43 15.02
CA THR A 89 9.92 5.72 14.51
C THR A 89 8.68 6.17 15.27
N SER A 90 8.25 7.40 15.02
CA SER A 90 6.96 7.89 15.52
C SER A 90 5.84 6.90 15.15
N GLU A 91 4.94 6.63 16.07
CA GLU A 91 3.79 5.69 15.93
C GLU A 91 2.93 5.92 14.67
N SER A 92 3.05 7.12 14.07
CA SER A 92 2.30 7.50 12.87
C SER A 92 2.89 6.96 11.56
N ARG A 93 4.05 6.25 11.57
CA ARG A 93 4.70 5.78 10.35
C ARG A 93 4.79 4.27 10.33
N LYS A 94 4.24 3.67 9.27
CA LYS A 94 4.31 2.24 9.00
C LYS A 94 4.79 1.98 7.59
N SER A 95 5.33 0.79 7.34
CA SER A 95 5.60 0.34 5.98
C SER A 95 4.30 0.16 5.20
N LEU A 96 4.38 0.10 3.88
CA LEU A 96 3.21 -0.16 3.04
C LEU A 96 2.57 -1.52 3.40
N PHE A 97 3.39 -2.55 3.62
CA PHE A 97 2.92 -3.87 4.03
C PHE A 97 2.17 -3.84 5.37
N SER A 98 2.77 -3.23 6.41
CA SER A 98 2.12 -3.10 7.72
C SER A 98 0.82 -2.29 7.64
N THR A 99 0.78 -1.28 6.77
CA THR A 99 -0.42 -0.49 6.54
C THR A 99 -1.54 -1.30 5.92
N LEU A 100 -1.25 -2.06 4.87
CA LEU A 100 -2.22 -2.97 4.24
C LEU A 100 -2.70 -4.03 5.23
N LEU A 101 -1.77 -4.67 5.94
CA LEU A 101 -2.10 -5.72 6.90
C LEU A 101 -2.95 -5.18 8.05
N SER A 102 -2.61 -4.01 8.59
CA SER A 102 -3.41 -3.38 9.65
C SER A 102 -4.85 -3.06 9.19
N GLY A 103 -5.03 -2.66 7.92
CA GLY A 103 -6.36 -2.43 7.34
C GLY A 103 -7.16 -3.72 7.14
N ILE A 104 -6.50 -4.81 6.76
CA ILE A 104 -7.14 -6.13 6.56
C ILE A 104 -7.57 -6.75 7.89
N MET A 105 -6.73 -6.62 8.93
CA MET A 105 -6.97 -7.25 10.24
C MET A 105 -7.96 -6.47 11.12
N LYS A 106 -8.39 -5.26 10.74
CA LYS A 106 -9.43 -4.51 11.45
C LYS A 106 -10.70 -5.31 11.61
N GLU A 107 -11.45 -5.02 12.68
CA GLU A 107 -12.75 -5.67 12.92
C GLU A 107 -13.77 -5.28 11.85
N GLU A 108 -14.81 -6.12 11.73
CA GLU A 108 -15.85 -5.89 10.73
C GLU A 108 -16.66 -4.63 11.05
N GLY A 109 -16.69 -3.70 10.10
CA GLY A 109 -17.39 -2.42 10.24
C GLY A 109 -16.55 -1.27 10.79
N GLU A 110 -15.28 -1.49 11.14
CA GLU A 110 -14.39 -0.39 11.50
C GLU A 110 -14.05 0.49 10.31
N GLU A 111 -13.95 1.80 10.55
CA GLU A 111 -13.56 2.76 9.53
C GLU A 111 -12.16 2.44 8.99
N GLY A 112 -12.04 2.39 7.67
CA GLY A 112 -10.80 2.04 7.00
C GLY A 112 -10.50 0.54 6.99
N GLN A 113 -11.48 -0.34 7.18
CA GLN A 113 -11.31 -1.78 6.96
C GLN A 113 -11.13 -2.08 5.48
N ILE A 114 -10.16 -2.94 5.16
CA ILE A 114 -9.99 -3.49 3.81
C ILE A 114 -10.70 -4.83 3.72
N THR A 115 -11.81 -4.88 2.99
CA THR A 115 -12.65 -6.07 2.84
C THR A 115 -12.41 -6.82 1.53
N GLU A 116 -11.85 -6.14 0.53
CA GLU A 116 -11.67 -6.66 -0.82
C GLU A 116 -10.24 -7.17 -1.00
N VAL A 117 -10.01 -8.42 -0.53
CA VAL A 117 -8.73 -9.13 -0.61
C VAL A 117 -8.94 -10.45 -1.35
N TYR A 118 -8.06 -10.74 -2.28
CA TYR A 118 -8.19 -11.85 -3.23
C TYR A 118 -6.89 -12.64 -3.33
N ASP A 119 -7.02 -13.89 -3.75
CA ASP A 119 -5.87 -14.77 -4.01
C ASP A 119 -5.22 -14.48 -5.36
N ASP A 120 -6.05 -14.20 -6.34
CA ASP A 120 -5.65 -14.05 -7.73
C ASP A 120 -5.66 -12.61 -8.23
N THR A 121 -4.90 -12.35 -9.28
CA THR A 121 -4.78 -11.04 -9.94
C THR A 121 -6.03 -10.63 -10.73
N TYR A 122 -7.00 -11.54 -10.93
CA TYR A 122 -8.26 -11.25 -11.61
C TYR A 122 -9.39 -10.90 -10.64
N PHE A 123 -9.13 -10.98 -9.32
CA PHE A 123 -10.08 -10.68 -8.25
C PHE A 123 -11.30 -11.61 -8.28
N THR A 124 -11.09 -12.91 -8.55
CA THR A 124 -12.17 -13.90 -8.62
C THR A 124 -12.35 -14.63 -7.29
N THR A 125 -11.26 -14.98 -6.62
CA THR A 125 -11.28 -15.75 -5.38
C THR A 125 -10.98 -14.87 -4.18
N LYS A 126 -12.02 -14.54 -3.41
CA LYS A 126 -11.89 -13.70 -2.21
C LYS A 126 -11.30 -14.50 -1.06
N LEU A 127 -10.32 -13.93 -0.38
CA LEU A 127 -9.68 -14.52 0.78
C LEU A 127 -10.36 -14.10 2.09
N THR A 128 -10.47 -15.03 3.02
CA THR A 128 -10.86 -14.76 4.39
C THR A 128 -9.66 -14.37 5.25
N LYS A 129 -9.89 -13.70 6.40
CA LYS A 129 -8.81 -13.33 7.33
C LYS A 129 -7.97 -14.55 7.76
N LYS A 130 -8.61 -15.70 8.01
CA LYS A 130 -7.90 -16.94 8.40
C LYS A 130 -6.99 -17.48 7.30
N GLU A 131 -7.40 -17.39 6.05
CA GLU A 131 -6.58 -17.80 4.90
C GLU A 131 -5.39 -16.86 4.71
N ILE A 132 -5.60 -15.56 4.92
CA ILE A 132 -4.51 -14.57 4.88
C ILE A 132 -3.51 -14.83 6.01
N GLU A 133 -4.00 -15.08 7.23
CA GLU A 133 -3.16 -15.47 8.36
C GLU A 133 -2.35 -16.74 8.05
N ALA A 134 -2.97 -17.77 7.47
CA ALA A 134 -2.27 -19.00 7.10
C ALA A 134 -1.15 -18.80 6.05
N LYS A 135 -1.23 -17.75 5.24
CA LYS A 135 -0.15 -17.35 4.32
C LYS A 135 0.95 -16.53 4.99
N LEU A 136 0.64 -15.89 6.11
CA LEU A 136 1.56 -14.99 6.80
C LEU A 136 2.40 -15.69 7.87
N PHE A 137 1.88 -16.76 8.46
CA PHE A 137 2.62 -17.47 9.48
C PHE A 137 2.48 -18.99 9.39
N ARG A 138 3.53 -19.68 9.84
CA ARG A 138 3.60 -21.14 9.96
C ARG A 138 3.91 -21.50 11.41
N ILE A 139 3.26 -22.54 11.86
CA ILE A 139 3.49 -23.12 13.17
C ILE A 139 4.15 -24.49 12.96
N ASP A 140 5.38 -24.64 13.40
CA ASP A 140 6.09 -25.91 13.40
C ASP A 140 6.15 -26.45 14.82
N THR A 141 5.70 -27.69 15.02
CA THR A 141 5.83 -28.40 16.29
C THR A 141 7.06 -29.29 16.22
N THR A 142 7.96 -29.17 17.17
CA THR A 142 9.15 -30.03 17.27
C THR A 142 8.77 -31.50 17.50
N ASP A 143 9.67 -32.43 17.22
CA ASP A 143 9.38 -33.86 17.40
C ASP A 143 9.08 -34.16 18.88
N ALA A 144 9.79 -33.55 19.83
CA ALA A 144 9.47 -33.62 21.25
C ALA A 144 8.05 -33.14 21.57
N GLY A 145 7.58 -32.05 20.91
CA GLY A 145 6.22 -31.59 21.08
C GLY A 145 5.16 -32.54 20.51
N LYS A 146 5.49 -33.27 19.43
CA LYS A 146 4.59 -34.31 18.91
C LYS A 146 4.52 -35.51 19.86
N ASP A 147 5.62 -35.85 20.51
CA ASP A 147 5.65 -36.94 21.52
C ASP A 147 4.83 -36.55 22.76
N GLU A 148 4.92 -35.30 23.22
CA GLU A 148 4.11 -34.79 24.32
C GLU A 148 2.61 -34.76 23.97
N LEU A 149 2.24 -34.35 22.74
CA LEU A 149 0.86 -34.43 22.24
C LEU A 149 0.34 -35.88 22.25
N ASN A 150 1.15 -36.82 21.78
CA ASN A 150 0.82 -38.25 21.77
C ASN A 150 0.70 -38.83 23.20
N ALA A 151 1.44 -38.27 24.15
CA ALA A 151 1.33 -38.59 25.59
C ALA A 151 0.09 -37.98 26.28
N GLY A 152 -0.68 -37.14 25.56
CA GLY A 152 -1.90 -36.51 26.07
C GLY A 152 -1.68 -35.14 26.73
N ASN A 153 -0.49 -34.59 26.68
CA ASN A 153 -0.20 -33.25 27.18
C ASN A 153 -0.65 -32.20 26.19
N THR A 154 -1.51 -31.30 26.61
CA THR A 154 -2.06 -30.22 25.77
C THR A 154 -1.24 -28.93 25.82
N ASN A 155 -0.37 -28.78 26.82
CA ASN A 155 0.49 -27.59 26.94
C ASN A 155 1.81 -27.81 26.23
N ILE A 156 1.84 -27.49 24.93
CA ILE A 156 3.00 -27.69 24.06
C ILE A 156 3.62 -26.36 23.57
N GLU A 157 3.28 -25.23 24.21
CA GLU A 157 3.72 -23.89 23.80
C GLU A 157 5.24 -23.77 23.70
N GLU A 158 5.99 -24.48 24.58
CA GLU A 158 7.46 -24.49 24.58
C GLU A 158 8.06 -25.25 23.37
N TYR A 159 7.26 -26.12 22.73
CA TYR A 159 7.69 -26.96 21.61
C TYR A 159 7.23 -26.46 20.24
N ILE A 160 6.58 -25.27 20.23
CA ILE A 160 6.05 -24.64 19.02
C ILE A 160 7.01 -23.54 18.56
N THR A 161 7.45 -23.64 17.31
CA THR A 161 8.17 -22.57 16.64
C THR A 161 7.23 -21.86 15.67
N ARG A 162 6.99 -20.57 15.92
CA ARG A 162 6.19 -19.73 15.01
C ARG A 162 7.11 -18.95 14.08
N THR A 163 6.98 -19.20 12.79
CA THR A 163 7.65 -18.43 11.73
C THR A 163 6.62 -17.51 11.08
N GLU A 164 6.92 -16.24 10.99
CA GLU A 164 6.02 -15.24 10.40
C GLU A 164 6.72 -14.40 9.33
N ILE A 165 5.94 -13.85 8.42
CA ILE A 165 6.40 -12.90 7.42
C ILE A 165 6.35 -11.50 8.05
N ASN A 166 7.51 -10.91 8.19
CA ASN A 166 7.69 -9.56 8.72
C ASN A 166 7.81 -8.54 7.57
N PRO A 167 7.60 -7.23 7.85
CA PRO A 167 7.81 -6.19 6.84
C PRO A 167 9.19 -6.25 6.16
N GLY A 168 10.21 -6.72 6.87
CA GLY A 168 11.57 -6.90 6.34
C GLY A 168 11.72 -8.02 5.31
N ASP A 169 10.78 -8.95 5.26
CA ASP A 169 10.80 -10.08 4.31
C ASP A 169 10.17 -9.73 2.96
N ILE A 170 9.49 -8.57 2.88
CA ILE A 170 8.86 -8.12 1.64
C ILE A 170 9.94 -7.63 0.68
N VAL A 171 10.03 -8.27 -0.47
CA VAL A 171 11.04 -7.97 -1.50
C VAL A 171 10.52 -7.04 -2.57
N GLY A 172 9.19 -6.94 -2.73
CA GLY A 172 8.57 -6.09 -3.73
C GLY A 172 7.05 -6.05 -3.65
N TYR A 173 6.46 -5.34 -4.59
CA TYR A 173 5.00 -5.32 -4.79
C TYR A 173 4.68 -5.62 -6.25
N LYS A 174 3.73 -6.51 -6.48
CA LYS A 174 3.07 -6.64 -7.78
C LYS A 174 1.88 -5.71 -7.81
N ILE A 175 1.72 -4.96 -8.89
CA ILE A 175 0.58 -4.09 -9.09
C ILE A 175 -0.12 -4.43 -10.41
N LYS A 176 -1.42 -4.24 -10.42
CA LYS A 176 -2.26 -4.32 -11.62
C LYS A 176 -2.87 -2.96 -11.87
N GLY A 177 -2.75 -2.45 -13.07
CA GLY A 177 -3.32 -1.16 -13.45
C GLY A 177 -3.79 -1.13 -14.88
N VAL A 178 -4.53 -0.10 -15.21
CA VAL A 178 -5.02 0.17 -16.56
C VAL A 178 -4.48 1.51 -17.02
N TRP A 179 -3.81 1.49 -18.14
CA TRP A 179 -3.55 2.69 -18.93
C TRP A 179 -4.75 2.93 -19.83
N TYR A 180 -5.27 4.13 -19.83
CA TYR A 180 -6.38 4.49 -20.68
C TYR A 180 -6.26 5.92 -21.19
N LEU A 181 -6.83 6.15 -22.36
CA LEU A 181 -6.89 7.44 -23.00
C LEU A 181 -8.30 8.02 -22.88
N ASP A 182 -8.42 9.15 -22.18
CA ASP A 182 -9.68 9.88 -22.03
C ASP A 182 -9.83 10.86 -23.21
N LYS A 183 -10.82 10.61 -24.07
CA LYS A 183 -11.14 11.45 -25.24
C LYS A 183 -11.42 12.91 -24.87
N ARG A 184 -12.06 13.13 -23.73
CA ARG A 184 -12.45 14.49 -23.30
C ARG A 184 -11.27 15.34 -22.89
N GLN A 185 -10.24 14.71 -22.34
CA GLN A 185 -9.05 15.39 -21.84
C GLN A 185 -7.87 15.26 -22.80
N GLY A 186 -7.90 14.28 -23.71
CA GLY A 186 -6.81 14.03 -24.63
C GLY A 186 -5.53 13.56 -23.94
N GLU A 187 -5.65 13.00 -22.74
CA GLU A 187 -4.52 12.62 -21.89
C GLU A 187 -4.51 11.12 -21.63
N MET A 188 -3.30 10.54 -21.64
CA MET A 188 -3.07 9.18 -21.18
C MET A 188 -3.02 9.16 -19.65
N LYS A 189 -3.83 8.31 -19.03
CA LYS A 189 -3.91 8.18 -17.58
C LYS A 189 -3.70 6.75 -17.14
N PHE A 190 -3.14 6.62 -15.95
CA PHE A 190 -2.98 5.33 -15.28
C PHE A 190 -3.96 5.23 -14.09
N ARG A 191 -4.64 4.11 -13.99
CA ARG A 191 -5.48 3.79 -12.83
C ARG A 191 -5.02 2.51 -12.20
N LEU A 192 -4.59 2.59 -10.96
CA LEU A 192 -4.21 1.43 -10.16
C LEU A 192 -5.48 0.67 -9.74
N LEU A 193 -5.52 -0.63 -10.00
CA LEU A 193 -6.64 -1.53 -9.67
C LEU A 193 -6.32 -2.43 -8.49
N GLY A 194 -5.10 -2.92 -8.40
CA GLY A 194 -4.73 -3.84 -7.34
C GLY A 194 -3.25 -3.79 -6.99
N ILE A 195 -2.97 -4.20 -5.76
CA ILE A 195 -1.62 -4.28 -5.22
C ILE A 195 -1.47 -5.56 -4.40
N ALA A 196 -0.33 -6.21 -4.53
CA ALA A 196 0.00 -7.43 -3.81
C ALA A 196 1.44 -7.37 -3.27
N PRO A 197 1.66 -7.56 -1.96
CA PRO A 197 3.00 -7.73 -1.43
C PRO A 197 3.59 -9.06 -1.88
N VAL A 198 4.90 -9.05 -2.13
CA VAL A 198 5.68 -10.19 -2.60
C VAL A 198 6.74 -10.53 -1.57
N SER A 199 6.76 -11.78 -1.13
CA SER A 199 7.72 -12.31 -0.18
C SER A 199 8.17 -13.71 -0.57
N PRO A 200 9.25 -14.25 0.03
CA PRO A 200 9.47 -15.69 0.06
C PRO A 200 8.29 -16.41 0.72
N ASP A 201 8.09 -17.68 0.35
CA ASP A 201 7.03 -18.50 0.96
C ASP A 201 7.35 -18.76 2.44
N VAL A 202 6.36 -18.52 3.32
CA VAL A 202 6.48 -18.81 4.76
C VAL A 202 6.75 -20.30 5.03
N GLN A 203 6.32 -21.20 4.12
CA GLN A 203 6.49 -22.65 4.27
C GLN A 203 7.95 -23.07 4.08
N THR A 204 8.72 -22.34 3.30
CA THR A 204 10.14 -22.60 3.03
C THR A 204 11.07 -21.73 3.87
N LYS A 205 10.56 -20.64 4.45
CA LYS A 205 11.36 -19.71 5.24
C LYS A 205 12.04 -20.39 6.42
N GLY A 206 13.37 -20.27 6.50
CA GLY A 206 14.18 -20.81 7.60
C GLY A 206 14.43 -22.31 7.55
N ARG A 207 14.04 -23.01 6.48
CA ARG A 207 14.36 -24.41 6.25
C ARG A 207 15.62 -24.54 5.41
N SER A 208 16.59 -25.35 5.91
CA SER A 208 17.83 -25.68 5.19
C SER A 208 17.75 -27.02 4.45
N ASP A 209 16.70 -27.79 4.69
CA ASP A 209 16.44 -29.12 4.17
C ASP A 209 15.68 -29.12 2.82
N ILE A 210 15.17 -27.98 2.42
CA ILE A 210 14.47 -27.81 1.15
C ILE A 210 15.36 -26.96 0.24
N GLU A 211 15.58 -27.44 -0.98
CA GLU A 211 16.16 -26.61 -2.04
C GLU A 211 15.21 -25.42 -2.25
N VAL A 212 15.52 -24.30 -1.59
CA VAL A 212 14.71 -23.07 -1.64
C VAL A 212 14.84 -22.56 -3.08
N LEU A 213 13.88 -22.91 -3.90
CA LEU A 213 13.59 -22.14 -5.09
C LEU A 213 13.28 -20.73 -4.58
N ASP A 214 14.07 -19.77 -4.98
CA ASP A 214 13.95 -18.34 -4.60
C ASP A 214 12.67 -17.76 -5.22
N GLU A 215 11.56 -18.44 -4.97
CA GLU A 215 10.27 -18.19 -5.57
C GLU A 215 9.57 -17.07 -4.79
N LYS A 216 9.51 -15.93 -5.42
CA LYS A 216 8.87 -14.74 -4.89
C LYS A 216 7.38 -14.80 -5.18
N LEU A 217 6.59 -15.10 -4.14
CA LEU A 217 5.14 -15.27 -4.25
C LEU A 217 4.39 -14.00 -3.86
N ALA A 218 3.33 -13.69 -4.58
CA ALA A 218 2.35 -12.71 -4.14
C ALA A 218 1.51 -13.31 -3.00
N LEU A 219 1.53 -12.68 -1.83
CA LEU A 219 0.83 -13.19 -0.65
C LEU A 219 -0.69 -13.12 -0.81
N PHE A 220 -1.18 -11.95 -1.21
CA PHE A 220 -2.59 -11.67 -1.47
C PHE A 220 -2.71 -10.43 -2.35
N TRP A 221 -3.83 -10.29 -3.04
CA TRP A 221 -4.16 -9.13 -3.85
C TRP A 221 -5.21 -8.27 -3.16
N VAL A 222 -4.91 -7.01 -2.99
CA VAL A 222 -5.84 -6.02 -2.43
C VAL A 222 -6.45 -5.22 -3.58
N TRP A 223 -7.77 -5.11 -3.61
CA TRP A 223 -8.46 -4.20 -4.51
C TRP A 223 -8.19 -2.76 -4.08
N TYR A 224 -7.38 -2.07 -4.87
CA TYR A 224 -6.81 -0.78 -4.49
C TYR A 224 -7.87 0.31 -4.21
N PRO A 225 -8.96 0.46 -5.01
CA PRO A 225 -9.98 1.48 -4.72
C PRO A 225 -10.61 1.34 -3.33
N GLY A 226 -10.76 0.11 -2.83
CA GLY A 226 -11.26 -0.15 -1.47
C GLY A 226 -10.24 0.12 -0.36
N ALA A 227 -8.94 0.10 -0.66
CA ALA A 227 -7.87 0.33 0.32
C ALA A 227 -7.44 1.81 0.43
N ARG A 228 -7.94 2.68 -0.44
CA ARG A 228 -7.46 4.06 -0.58
C ARG A 228 -7.55 4.87 0.72
N GLN A 229 -8.59 4.69 1.52
CA GLN A 229 -8.75 5.41 2.78
C GLN A 229 -7.61 5.08 3.75
N VAL A 230 -7.32 3.79 3.96
CA VAL A 230 -6.24 3.33 4.84
C VAL A 230 -4.87 3.85 4.37
N LEU A 231 -4.64 3.78 3.04
CA LEU A 231 -3.40 4.23 2.42
C LEU A 231 -3.26 5.77 2.44
N TYR A 232 -4.37 6.49 2.49
CA TYR A 232 -4.38 7.93 2.60
C TYR A 232 -4.09 8.42 4.02
N ASP A 233 -4.63 7.75 5.02
CA ASP A 233 -4.44 8.09 6.43
C ASP A 233 -3.00 7.86 6.88
N MET A 234 -2.34 6.86 6.31
CA MET A 234 -0.95 6.57 6.62
C MET A 234 0.01 7.50 5.86
N LYS A 235 0.87 8.17 6.63
CA LYS A 235 1.83 9.14 6.08
C LYS A 235 3.23 8.53 5.95
N VAL A 236 3.88 8.86 4.86
CA VAL A 236 5.22 8.42 4.48
C VAL A 236 6.21 9.57 4.66
N PHE A 237 7.45 9.23 4.96
CA PHE A 237 8.52 10.22 5.03
C PHE A 237 8.75 10.86 3.66
N ASN A 238 8.72 12.19 3.64
CA ASN A 238 9.07 12.98 2.48
C ASN A 238 10.50 13.52 2.64
N PRO A 239 11.48 13.01 1.89
CA PRO A 239 12.88 13.44 2.00
C PRO A 239 13.10 14.90 1.55
N GLU A 240 12.23 15.42 0.70
CA GLU A 240 12.33 16.81 0.22
C GLU A 240 11.76 17.81 1.23
N ASN A 241 10.77 17.41 2.01
CA ASN A 241 10.16 18.25 3.02
C ASN A 241 9.57 17.41 4.16
N SER A 242 10.35 17.23 5.22
CA SER A 242 9.93 16.44 6.39
C SER A 242 8.72 17.01 7.14
N SER A 243 8.49 18.33 7.02
CA SER A 243 7.31 18.97 7.63
C SER A 243 6.01 18.69 6.89
N ARG A 244 6.07 18.13 5.69
CA ARG A 244 4.91 17.84 4.86
C ARG A 244 4.92 16.38 4.38
N PRO A 245 4.52 15.45 5.25
CA PRO A 245 4.47 14.03 4.90
C PRO A 245 3.45 13.80 3.77
N ILE A 246 3.70 12.80 2.95
CA ILE A 246 2.89 12.40 1.80
C ILE A 246 2.20 11.08 2.14
N SER A 247 0.96 10.87 1.70
CA SER A 247 0.27 9.58 1.90
C SER A 247 0.69 8.53 0.88
N PHE A 248 0.54 7.24 1.21
CA PHE A 248 0.74 6.15 0.26
C PHE A 248 -0.22 6.26 -0.94
N ASP A 249 -1.49 6.64 -0.70
CA ASP A 249 -2.45 6.84 -1.78
C ASP A 249 -1.97 7.87 -2.80
N HIS A 250 -1.42 9.00 -2.33
CA HIS A 250 -0.86 10.01 -3.22
C HIS A 250 0.34 9.49 -4.03
N LEU A 251 1.28 8.81 -3.37
CA LEU A 251 2.49 8.27 -4.02
C LEU A 251 2.15 7.21 -5.09
N LEU A 252 1.19 6.34 -4.79
CA LEU A 252 0.78 5.27 -5.69
C LEU A 252 -0.03 5.81 -6.88
N ASN A 253 -0.97 6.74 -6.65
CA ASN A 253 -1.74 7.36 -7.72
C ASN A 253 -0.90 8.28 -8.61
N ALA A 254 0.08 8.99 -8.04
CA ALA A 254 1.05 9.78 -8.81
C ALA A 254 2.09 8.91 -9.54
N LYS A 255 2.01 7.58 -9.40
CA LYS A 255 2.97 6.61 -9.96
C LYS A 255 4.43 6.97 -9.61
N HIS A 256 4.65 7.42 -8.35
CA HIS A 256 5.95 7.85 -7.87
C HIS A 256 6.81 6.66 -7.40
N PHE A 257 6.98 5.68 -8.28
CA PHE A 257 7.79 4.49 -8.10
C PHE A 257 8.41 4.07 -9.44
N ASN A 258 9.47 3.28 -9.38
CA ASN A 258 9.99 2.57 -10.54
C ASN A 258 9.46 1.14 -10.52
N SER A 259 9.09 0.64 -11.69
CA SER A 259 8.50 -0.70 -11.84
C SER A 259 8.85 -1.29 -13.20
N ASN A 260 8.85 -2.61 -13.29
CA ASN A 260 9.00 -3.34 -14.53
C ASN A 260 7.68 -4.04 -14.88
N ILE A 261 7.20 -3.86 -16.13
CA ILE A 261 6.05 -4.59 -16.64
C ILE A 261 6.46 -6.03 -16.86
N TYR A 262 5.83 -6.96 -16.14
CA TYR A 262 6.09 -8.39 -16.30
C TYR A 262 4.99 -9.10 -17.08
N ARG A 263 3.84 -8.44 -17.29
CA ARG A 263 2.68 -8.96 -18.04
C ARG A 263 1.87 -7.81 -18.63
N GLU A 264 1.39 -7.99 -19.84
CA GLU A 264 0.40 -7.10 -20.47
C GLU A 264 -0.79 -7.91 -20.98
N GLU A 265 -1.93 -7.26 -21.13
CA GLU A 265 -3.09 -7.84 -21.77
C GLU A 265 -2.82 -8.02 -23.26
N ASN A 266 -2.87 -9.26 -23.76
CA ASN A 266 -2.56 -9.59 -25.13
C ASN A 266 -3.36 -10.77 -25.66
N LEU A 267 -3.33 -10.97 -26.97
CA LEU A 267 -4.01 -12.05 -27.68
C LEU A 267 -3.52 -13.46 -27.31
N TYR A 268 -2.39 -13.57 -26.62
CA TYR A 268 -1.73 -14.84 -26.29
C TYR A 268 -2.09 -15.35 -24.89
N GLY A 269 -3.23 -14.91 -24.33
CA GLY A 269 -3.69 -15.34 -23.01
C GLY A 269 -3.01 -14.64 -21.85
N ASN A 270 -2.49 -13.42 -22.05
CA ASN A 270 -1.86 -12.60 -21.00
C ASN A 270 -0.66 -13.29 -20.34
N ARG A 271 0.18 -13.98 -21.14
CA ARG A 271 1.37 -14.67 -20.64
C ARG A 271 2.40 -13.67 -20.10
N ASP A 272 3.17 -14.12 -19.12
CA ASP A 272 4.24 -13.32 -18.55
C ASP A 272 5.40 -13.11 -19.53
N VAL A 273 6.11 -12.01 -19.41
CA VAL A 273 7.31 -11.71 -20.21
C VAL A 273 8.35 -12.83 -20.03
N SER A 274 8.47 -13.39 -18.83
CA SER A 274 9.33 -14.53 -18.52
C SER A 274 9.03 -15.79 -19.31
N ASP A 275 7.77 -15.98 -19.76
CA ASP A 275 7.35 -17.19 -20.48
C ASP A 275 7.85 -17.20 -21.92
N TYR A 276 8.00 -16.03 -22.55
CA TYR A 276 8.47 -15.93 -23.93
C TYR A 276 9.89 -15.36 -24.05
N VAL A 277 10.37 -14.62 -23.06
CA VAL A 277 11.76 -14.14 -22.95
C VAL A 277 12.47 -14.97 -21.87
N LYS A 278 12.87 -16.19 -22.22
CA LYS A 278 13.46 -17.12 -21.27
C LYS A 278 14.94 -16.84 -21.03
N GLY A 279 15.38 -17.03 -19.78
CA GLY A 279 16.78 -17.18 -19.42
C GLY A 279 17.63 -15.90 -19.40
N ASN A 280 17.08 -14.72 -19.67
CA ASN A 280 17.85 -13.49 -19.63
C ASN A 280 17.05 -12.31 -19.03
N ALA A 281 17.39 -11.95 -17.79
CA ALA A 281 16.74 -10.85 -17.08
C ALA A 281 16.88 -9.50 -17.79
N LEU A 282 18.01 -9.25 -18.46
CA LEU A 282 18.22 -8.01 -19.23
C LEU A 282 17.21 -7.90 -20.39
N PHE A 283 16.98 -8.97 -21.13
CA PHE A 283 16.00 -8.96 -22.21
C PHE A 283 14.57 -8.81 -21.69
N GLN A 284 14.26 -9.33 -20.51
CA GLN A 284 12.96 -9.10 -19.86
C GLN A 284 12.76 -7.62 -19.52
N VAL A 285 13.79 -6.95 -19.00
CA VAL A 285 13.76 -5.49 -18.74
C VAL A 285 13.63 -4.69 -20.04
N LEU A 286 14.34 -5.07 -21.11
CA LEU A 286 14.21 -4.43 -22.41
C LEU A 286 12.81 -4.59 -22.99
N GLU A 287 12.20 -5.77 -22.84
CA GLU A 287 10.82 -6.00 -23.26
C GLU A 287 9.82 -5.17 -22.44
N SER A 288 10.02 -5.09 -21.12
CA SER A 288 9.24 -4.17 -20.26
C SER A 288 9.31 -2.73 -20.77
N ASN A 289 10.50 -2.26 -21.13
CA ASN A 289 10.69 -0.91 -21.68
C ASN A 289 10.02 -0.75 -23.04
N ARG A 290 10.08 -1.77 -23.91
CA ARG A 290 9.37 -1.78 -25.20
C ARG A 290 7.87 -1.60 -25.01
N ILE A 291 7.27 -2.31 -24.04
CA ILE A 291 5.85 -2.19 -23.71
C ILE A 291 5.53 -0.78 -23.22
N LYS A 292 6.34 -0.23 -22.30
CA LYS A 292 6.20 1.16 -21.83
C LYS A 292 6.25 2.18 -22.95
N GLU A 293 7.17 1.98 -23.90
CA GLU A 293 7.29 2.85 -25.09
C GLU A 293 6.10 2.72 -26.02
N ALA A 294 5.58 1.50 -26.22
CA ALA A 294 4.38 1.28 -27.03
C ALA A 294 3.16 2.02 -26.45
N ILE A 295 2.99 2.00 -25.12
CA ILE A 295 1.94 2.75 -24.42
C ILE A 295 2.13 4.26 -24.64
N ARG A 296 3.34 4.77 -24.45
CA ARG A 296 3.65 6.19 -24.63
C ARG A 296 3.44 6.65 -26.07
N ASN A 297 3.81 5.82 -27.05
CA ASN A 297 3.64 6.15 -28.45
C ASN A 297 2.16 6.24 -28.85
N LYS A 298 1.25 5.52 -28.17
CA LYS A 298 -0.19 5.68 -28.38
C LYS A 298 -0.69 7.09 -28.04
N GLU A 299 -0.12 7.72 -27.03
CA GLU A 299 -0.42 9.11 -26.69
C GLU A 299 0.07 10.06 -27.79
N LEU A 300 1.30 9.85 -28.28
CA LEU A 300 1.89 10.67 -29.34
C LEU A 300 1.14 10.55 -30.67
N ASP A 301 0.68 9.35 -31.03
CA ASP A 301 -0.05 9.09 -32.28
C ASP A 301 -1.34 9.92 -32.37
N ILE A 302 -1.98 10.23 -31.23
CA ILE A 302 -3.22 11.00 -31.20
C ILE A 302 -3.01 12.49 -31.45
N TRP A 303 -1.87 13.01 -31.03
CA TRP A 303 -1.51 14.42 -31.28
C TRP A 303 -1.06 14.68 -32.71
N ASN A 304 -0.81 13.63 -33.50
CA ASN A 304 -0.37 13.72 -34.87
C ASN A 304 -1.50 13.67 -35.92
N TYR A 305 -2.79 13.62 -35.46
CA TYR A 305 -3.97 13.66 -36.33
C TYR A 305 -4.69 14.99 -36.29
#